data_ade7326d7b196c073daf2ff8acd539ea
#
_entry.id   ade7326d7b196c073daf2ff8acd539ea
#
_cell.length_a   1.000
_cell.length_b   1.000
_cell.length_c   1.000
_cell.angle_alpha   90.00
_cell.angle_beta   90.00
_cell.angle_gamma   90.00
#
_symmetry.space_group_name_H-M   'P 1'
#
loop_
_entity.id
_entity.type
_entity.pdbx_description
1 polymer ?
#
loop_
_entity_poly.entity_id
_entity_poly.type
_entity_poly.pdbx_seq_one_letter_code
_entity_poly.pdbx_strand_id
1 'polypeptide(L)'
;IDTFGDVSVRSRSDVNILAVVNTKTKHIQLINTPRDYYIEHPKSNGVKDKLTHAGLYGVENSIGALENLYGVKINYYVRMNFSGFEDIIDAMGGIDVYSDKDFTVEPVKHYTVGVNHLSGIEALAFARERHAFAAGDIQRGQNQMKVIIAMINKLSSKDVLYNYSNVLDGIAGTFQTDMASDDIYTLVKKQLVDNTKYTIDSYSVTGTGDSCTTYSTPKTKVWVMQPNMDEVEHAKGLINSVLSE
;
A
#
# COMPACT_ATOMS: atom_id res chain seq x y z
N ILE A 1 -3.59 -11.13 15.38
CA ILE A 1 -3.01 -11.41 14.07
C ILE A 1 -1.58 -11.00 14.15
N ASP A 2 -0.73 -11.94 13.84
CA ASP A 2 0.69 -11.70 13.89
C ASP A 2 1.08 -10.80 12.71
N THR A 3 1.33 -9.54 13.00
CA THR A 3 1.77 -8.54 12.05
C THR A 3 3.30 -8.46 11.94
N PHE A 4 3.96 -9.24 12.80
CA PHE A 4 5.40 -9.50 12.83
C PHE A 4 5.60 -11.00 12.63
N GLY A 5 6.59 -11.42 11.87
CA GLY A 5 6.87 -12.82 11.61
C GLY A 5 7.03 -13.13 10.13
N ASP A 6 6.83 -14.40 9.74
CA ASP A 6 7.02 -14.83 8.36
C ASP A 6 5.99 -14.18 7.41
N VAL A 7 6.49 -13.46 6.41
CA VAL A 7 5.68 -12.79 5.39
C VAL A 7 4.87 -13.78 4.54
N SER A 8 5.23 -15.07 4.50
CA SER A 8 4.48 -16.10 3.78
C SER A 8 3.17 -16.52 4.44
N VAL A 9 3.00 -16.22 5.74
CA VAL A 9 1.80 -16.60 6.48
C VAL A 9 0.60 -15.81 5.98
N ARG A 10 -0.48 -16.53 5.65
CA ARG A 10 -1.75 -15.92 5.25
C ARG A 10 -2.34 -15.12 6.41
N SER A 11 -2.58 -13.85 6.16
CA SER A 11 -3.08 -12.91 7.16
C SER A 11 -4.04 -11.89 6.54
N ARG A 12 -4.69 -11.11 7.36
CA ARG A 12 -5.48 -9.97 6.91
C ARG A 12 -4.56 -8.91 6.30
N SER A 13 -5.01 -8.27 5.22
CA SER A 13 -4.33 -7.10 4.65
C SER A 13 -4.84 -5.81 5.30
N ASP A 14 -3.96 -5.04 5.92
CA ASP A 14 -4.34 -3.77 6.55
C ASP A 14 -4.26 -2.58 5.59
N VAL A 15 -3.41 -2.68 4.57
CA VAL A 15 -3.21 -1.67 3.53
C VAL A 15 -3.32 -2.35 2.18
N ASN A 16 -4.17 -1.81 1.29
CA ASN A 16 -4.39 -2.34 -0.05
C ASN A 16 -4.27 -1.19 -1.05
N ILE A 17 -3.14 -1.11 -1.73
CA ILE A 17 -2.82 -0.06 -2.69
C ILE A 17 -2.59 -0.68 -4.05
N LEU A 18 -3.35 -0.21 -5.05
CA LEU A 18 -3.09 -0.48 -6.45
C LEU A 18 -2.21 0.63 -7.01
N ALA A 19 -1.03 0.26 -7.54
CA ALA A 19 -0.13 1.18 -8.22
C ALA A 19 -0.17 0.94 -9.72
N VAL A 20 -0.51 1.97 -10.49
CA VAL A 20 -0.42 1.97 -11.95
C VAL A 20 0.81 2.75 -12.33
N VAL A 21 1.76 2.09 -13.01
CA VAL A 21 3.07 2.66 -13.31
C VAL A 21 3.25 2.78 -14.82
N ASN A 22 3.31 4.00 -15.33
CA ASN A 22 3.72 4.27 -16.70
C ASN A 22 5.22 4.63 -16.73
N THR A 23 6.03 3.70 -17.18
CA THR A 23 7.49 3.88 -17.22
C THR A 23 7.97 4.78 -18.37
N LYS A 24 7.11 5.11 -19.32
CA LYS A 24 7.43 6.01 -20.45
C LYS A 24 7.21 7.46 -20.05
N THR A 25 6.02 7.77 -19.51
CA THR A 25 5.66 9.13 -19.05
C THR A 25 6.17 9.46 -17.66
N LYS A 26 6.70 8.45 -16.94
CA LYS A 26 7.15 8.58 -15.54
C LYS A 26 6.02 9.03 -14.61
N HIS A 27 4.85 8.44 -14.82
CA HIS A 27 3.68 8.69 -14.02
C HIS A 27 3.29 7.46 -13.20
N ILE A 28 3.00 7.65 -11.92
CA ILE A 28 2.47 6.63 -11.01
C ILE A 28 1.17 7.13 -10.42
N GLN A 29 0.09 6.38 -10.63
CA GLN A 29 -1.17 6.60 -9.93
C GLN A 29 -1.33 5.55 -8.84
N LEU A 30 -1.49 5.98 -7.60
CA LEU A 30 -1.78 5.12 -6.45
C LEU A 30 -3.26 5.21 -6.09
N ILE A 31 -3.92 4.06 -5.97
CA ILE A 31 -5.31 3.95 -5.51
C ILE A 31 -5.32 3.18 -4.20
N ASN A 32 -5.68 3.84 -3.10
CA ASN A 32 -5.85 3.20 -1.80
C ASN A 32 -7.30 2.72 -1.64
N THR A 33 -7.45 1.44 -1.31
CA THR A 33 -8.76 0.81 -1.04
C THR A 33 -8.86 0.47 0.44
N PRO A 34 -9.87 0.97 1.17
CA PRO A 34 -10.05 0.68 2.58
C PRO A 34 -10.14 -0.82 2.85
N ARG A 35 -9.46 -1.28 3.87
CA ARG A 35 -9.41 -2.71 4.22
C ARG A 35 -10.78 -3.33 4.54
N ASP A 36 -11.72 -2.51 4.99
CA ASP A 36 -13.06 -2.93 5.40
C ASP A 36 -14.10 -2.80 4.27
N TYR A 37 -13.67 -2.53 3.02
CA TYR A 37 -14.54 -2.51 1.85
C TYR A 37 -15.32 -3.81 1.72
N TYR A 38 -16.65 -3.71 1.62
CA TYR A 38 -17.57 -4.85 1.57
C TYR A 38 -17.81 -5.26 0.14
N ILE A 39 -16.94 -6.14 -0.36
CA ILE A 39 -16.88 -6.57 -1.76
C ILE A 39 -16.79 -8.09 -1.86
N GLU A 40 -17.06 -8.61 -3.05
CA GLU A 40 -16.82 -10.01 -3.36
C GLU A 40 -15.32 -10.24 -3.63
N HIS A 41 -14.85 -11.45 -3.31
CA HIS A 41 -13.54 -11.93 -3.72
C HIS A 41 -13.65 -13.32 -4.36
N PRO A 42 -12.69 -13.80 -5.16
CA PRO A 42 -12.82 -15.01 -5.96
C PRO A 42 -13.29 -16.25 -5.18
N LYS A 43 -12.88 -16.42 -3.94
CA LYS A 43 -13.25 -17.59 -3.10
C LYS A 43 -14.53 -17.41 -2.30
N SER A 44 -15.21 -16.28 -2.38
CA SER A 44 -16.39 -16.00 -1.58
C SER A 44 -17.72 -16.48 -2.22
N ASN A 45 -17.66 -17.07 -3.43
CA ASN A 45 -18.80 -17.62 -4.14
C ASN A 45 -19.99 -16.64 -4.26
N GLY A 46 -19.73 -15.37 -4.56
CA GLY A 46 -20.75 -14.33 -4.69
C GLY A 46 -21.21 -13.73 -3.35
N VAL A 47 -20.67 -14.18 -2.21
CA VAL A 47 -20.99 -13.60 -0.91
C VAL A 47 -19.95 -12.50 -0.61
N LYS A 48 -20.40 -11.31 -0.27
CA LYS A 48 -19.49 -10.21 0.09
C LYS A 48 -18.75 -10.46 1.40
N ASP A 49 -17.52 -9.95 1.46
CA ASP A 49 -16.68 -9.98 2.65
C ASP A 49 -15.89 -8.65 2.75
N LYS A 50 -15.17 -8.45 3.84
CA LYS A 50 -14.20 -7.36 3.93
C LYS A 50 -13.00 -7.65 3.03
N LEU A 51 -12.49 -6.66 2.32
CA LEU A 51 -11.27 -6.80 1.52
C LEU A 51 -10.09 -7.37 2.35
N THR A 52 -9.94 -6.94 3.61
CA THR A 52 -8.90 -7.46 4.52
C THR A 52 -8.96 -8.98 4.71
N HIS A 53 -10.15 -9.59 4.63
CA HIS A 53 -10.32 -11.04 4.77
C HIS A 53 -9.88 -11.80 3.53
N ALA A 54 -9.84 -11.17 2.35
CA ALA A 54 -9.37 -11.81 1.13
C ALA A 54 -7.95 -12.38 1.31
N GLY A 55 -7.07 -11.69 2.04
CA GLY A 55 -5.71 -12.15 2.35
C GLY A 55 -5.62 -13.45 3.15
N LEU A 56 -6.65 -13.81 3.91
CA LEU A 56 -6.73 -15.10 4.63
C LEU A 56 -6.79 -16.29 3.67
N TYR A 57 -7.25 -16.06 2.45
CA TYR A 57 -7.39 -17.07 1.39
C TYR A 57 -6.25 -17.05 0.37
N GLY A 58 -5.25 -16.19 0.58
CA GLY A 58 -4.06 -16.06 -0.27
C GLY A 58 -4.00 -14.71 -1.01
N VAL A 59 -2.80 -14.36 -1.46
CA VAL A 59 -2.56 -13.09 -2.14
C VAL A 59 -3.34 -12.99 -3.46
N GLU A 60 -3.47 -14.10 -4.18
CA GLU A 60 -4.22 -14.18 -5.44
C GLU A 60 -5.70 -13.82 -5.25
N ASN A 61 -6.23 -14.11 -4.06
CA ASN A 61 -7.60 -13.78 -3.74
C ASN A 61 -7.79 -12.28 -3.47
N SER A 62 -6.79 -11.63 -2.86
CA SER A 62 -6.77 -10.17 -2.70
C SER A 62 -6.59 -9.46 -4.05
N ILE A 63 -5.70 -9.98 -4.91
CA ILE A 63 -5.51 -9.50 -6.28
C ILE A 63 -6.84 -9.57 -7.04
N GLY A 64 -7.47 -10.74 -7.10
CA GLY A 64 -8.73 -10.92 -7.82
C GLY A 64 -9.88 -10.05 -7.29
N ALA A 65 -9.91 -9.76 -5.99
CA ALA A 65 -10.89 -8.83 -5.42
C ALA A 65 -10.70 -7.39 -5.96
N LEU A 66 -9.45 -6.92 -6.06
CA LEU A 66 -9.13 -5.60 -6.62
C LEU A 66 -9.31 -5.55 -8.14
N GLU A 67 -8.94 -6.63 -8.85
CA GLU A 67 -9.16 -6.76 -10.30
C GLU A 67 -10.66 -6.67 -10.62
N ASN A 68 -11.50 -7.36 -9.87
CA ASN A 68 -12.97 -7.31 -10.04
C ASN A 68 -13.52 -5.91 -9.71
N LEU A 69 -13.01 -5.26 -8.65
CA LEU A 69 -13.47 -3.93 -8.25
C LEU A 69 -13.15 -2.86 -9.30
N TYR A 70 -11.92 -2.86 -9.81
CA TYR A 70 -11.44 -1.82 -10.72
C TYR A 70 -11.54 -2.19 -12.21
N GLY A 71 -11.80 -3.44 -12.54
CA GLY A 71 -11.91 -3.90 -13.94
C GLY A 71 -10.57 -3.90 -14.68
N VAL A 72 -9.45 -4.07 -13.98
CA VAL A 72 -8.09 -4.08 -14.53
C VAL A 72 -7.38 -5.37 -14.16
N LYS A 73 -6.35 -5.74 -14.93
CA LYS A 73 -5.47 -6.85 -14.57
C LYS A 73 -4.26 -6.33 -13.80
N ILE A 74 -3.94 -7.00 -12.69
CA ILE A 74 -2.76 -6.73 -11.88
C ILE A 74 -1.63 -7.62 -12.36
N ASN A 75 -0.52 -7.01 -12.78
CA ASN A 75 0.61 -7.74 -13.37
C ASN A 75 1.55 -8.32 -12.31
N TYR A 76 1.76 -7.58 -11.22
CA TYR A 76 2.69 -7.93 -10.15
C TYR A 76 2.11 -7.54 -8.80
N TYR A 77 2.60 -8.19 -7.75
CA TYR A 77 2.29 -7.78 -6.38
C TYR A 77 3.56 -7.63 -5.55
N VAL A 78 3.45 -6.80 -4.52
CA VAL A 78 4.42 -6.74 -3.41
C VAL A 78 3.62 -6.88 -2.12
N ARG A 79 4.01 -7.84 -1.31
CA ARG A 79 3.43 -8.09 0.00
C ARG A 79 4.53 -7.99 1.05
N MET A 80 4.24 -7.29 2.14
CA MET A 80 5.14 -7.14 3.29
C MET A 80 4.34 -7.16 4.59
N ASN A 81 4.97 -7.54 5.68
CA ASN A 81 4.48 -7.37 7.04
C ASN A 81 5.11 -6.12 7.69
N PHE A 82 4.84 -5.87 8.96
CA PHE A 82 5.37 -4.68 9.63
C PHE A 82 6.89 -4.73 9.80
N SER A 83 7.46 -5.88 10.18
CA SER A 83 8.92 -6.01 10.24
C SER A 83 9.57 -5.78 8.88
N GLY A 84 9.05 -6.40 7.83
CA GLY A 84 9.56 -6.19 6.47
C GLY A 84 9.44 -4.74 6.00
N PHE A 85 8.38 -4.05 6.39
CA PHE A 85 8.24 -2.62 6.11
C PHE A 85 9.32 -1.79 6.82
N GLU A 86 9.59 -2.07 8.10
CA GLU A 86 10.65 -1.40 8.86
C GLU A 86 12.03 -1.69 8.24
N ASP A 87 12.34 -2.95 7.97
CA ASP A 87 13.61 -3.40 7.40
C ASP A 87 13.90 -2.76 6.03
N ILE A 88 12.88 -2.67 5.15
CA ILE A 88 13.03 -2.03 3.84
C ILE A 88 13.39 -0.55 3.98
N ILE A 89 12.72 0.18 4.87
CA ILE A 89 13.00 1.60 5.08
C ILE A 89 14.40 1.79 5.67
N ASP A 90 14.79 0.97 6.64
CA ASP A 90 16.10 1.06 7.28
C ASP A 90 17.23 0.69 6.29
N ALA A 91 17.03 -0.33 5.45
CA ALA A 91 17.98 -0.69 4.40
C ALA A 91 18.20 0.42 3.36
N MET A 92 17.21 1.28 3.14
CA MET A 92 17.33 2.47 2.29
C MET A 92 17.96 3.68 2.99
N GLY A 93 18.28 3.57 4.30
CA GLY A 93 18.79 4.67 5.12
C GLY A 93 17.70 5.67 5.52
N GLY A 94 16.46 5.21 5.69
CA GLY A 94 15.32 6.04 6.05
C GLY A 94 14.63 6.71 4.87
N ILE A 95 13.50 7.34 5.15
CA ILE A 95 12.66 8.06 4.17
C ILE A 95 12.28 9.46 4.67
N ASP A 96 12.07 10.37 3.74
CA ASP A 96 11.63 11.74 4.04
C ASP A 96 10.12 11.86 3.81
N VAL A 97 9.36 12.02 4.91
CA VAL A 97 7.89 12.11 4.89
C VAL A 97 7.45 13.51 5.25
N TYR A 98 6.61 14.11 4.42
CA TYR A 98 5.99 15.40 4.73
C TYR A 98 4.78 15.21 5.65
N SER A 99 4.81 15.85 6.82
CA SER A 99 3.65 15.95 7.71
C SER A 99 2.99 17.32 7.60
N ASP A 100 1.68 17.34 7.45
CA ASP A 100 0.85 18.55 7.56
C ASP A 100 0.33 18.78 8.99
N LYS A 101 0.72 17.91 9.92
CA LYS A 101 0.31 17.92 11.32
C LYS A 101 1.51 17.83 12.24
N ASP A 102 1.38 18.46 13.39
CA ASP A 102 2.27 18.31 14.54
C ASP A 102 1.62 17.33 15.52
N PHE A 103 2.33 16.23 15.84
CA PHE A 103 1.81 15.20 16.75
C PHE A 103 2.93 14.31 17.29
N THR A 104 2.63 13.60 18.38
CA THR A 104 3.57 12.67 19.03
C THR A 104 2.98 11.27 19.06
N VAL A 105 3.81 10.27 18.80
CA VAL A 105 3.53 8.86 19.05
C VAL A 105 4.51 8.34 20.08
N GLU A 106 4.07 8.28 21.33
CA GLU A 106 4.91 7.81 22.43
C GLU A 106 5.14 6.29 22.39
N PRO A 107 6.31 5.80 22.73
CA PRO A 107 7.57 6.52 23.03
C PRO A 107 8.45 6.75 21.80
N VAL A 108 7.89 6.68 20.57
CA VAL A 108 8.64 6.55 19.31
C VAL A 108 9.21 7.89 18.85
N LYS A 109 8.33 8.87 18.56
CA LYS A 109 8.77 10.15 17.97
C LYS A 109 7.73 11.25 18.08
N HIS A 110 8.22 12.48 18.15
CA HIS A 110 7.48 13.70 17.85
C HIS A 110 7.66 14.08 16.37
N TYR A 111 6.55 14.24 15.65
CA TYR A 111 6.53 14.61 14.23
C TYR A 111 6.11 16.08 14.11
N THR A 112 6.91 16.85 13.39
CA THR A 112 6.65 18.27 13.16
C THR A 112 6.02 18.52 11.79
N VAL A 113 5.33 19.64 11.63
CA VAL A 113 4.87 20.08 10.30
C VAL A 113 6.08 20.29 9.39
N GLY A 114 6.02 19.74 8.18
CA GLY A 114 7.12 19.76 7.21
C GLY A 114 7.73 18.39 6.99
N VAL A 115 8.95 18.36 6.50
CA VAL A 115 9.68 17.12 6.19
C VAL A 115 10.28 16.53 7.47
N ASN A 116 9.96 15.25 7.71
CA ASN A 116 10.52 14.44 8.79
C ASN A 116 11.32 13.29 8.16
N HIS A 117 12.59 13.17 8.52
CA HIS A 117 13.38 11.99 8.19
C HIS A 117 13.05 10.88 9.17
N LEU A 118 12.61 9.72 8.66
CA LEU A 118 12.04 8.63 9.46
C LEU A 118 12.80 7.33 9.20
N SER A 119 13.17 6.65 10.28
CA SER A 119 13.56 5.23 10.28
C SER A 119 12.33 4.33 10.07
N GLY A 120 12.53 3.02 9.94
CA GLY A 120 11.45 2.07 9.73
C GLY A 120 10.40 2.11 10.83
N ILE A 121 10.81 2.03 12.09
CA ILE A 121 9.88 2.07 13.23
C ILE A 121 9.15 3.42 13.34
N GLU A 122 9.83 4.53 13.04
CA GLU A 122 9.22 5.86 13.06
C GLU A 122 8.21 6.02 11.91
N ALA A 123 8.52 5.51 10.72
CA ALA A 123 7.60 5.52 9.58
C ALA A 123 6.37 4.61 9.83
N LEU A 124 6.57 3.46 10.47
CA LEU A 124 5.46 2.58 10.86
C LEU A 124 4.55 3.26 11.89
N ALA A 125 5.13 3.91 12.90
CA ALA A 125 4.37 4.66 13.90
C ALA A 125 3.58 5.81 13.25
N PHE A 126 4.20 6.58 12.33
CA PHE A 126 3.53 7.64 11.57
C PHE A 126 2.35 7.10 10.74
N ALA A 127 2.53 5.98 10.05
CA ALA A 127 1.51 5.37 9.18
C ALA A 127 0.34 4.74 9.96
N ARG A 128 0.54 4.38 11.24
CA ARG A 128 -0.47 3.72 12.07
C ARG A 128 -1.21 4.66 12.99
N GLU A 129 -0.71 5.87 13.22
CA GLU A 129 -1.32 6.81 14.15
C GLU A 129 -2.72 7.22 13.69
N ARG A 130 -3.66 7.21 14.63
CA ARG A 130 -5.06 7.61 14.44
C ARG A 130 -5.64 8.37 15.63
N HIS A 131 -5.07 8.16 16.82
CA HIS A 131 -5.64 8.70 18.08
C HIS A 131 -5.29 10.18 18.27
N ALA A 132 -4.19 10.63 17.68
CA ALA A 132 -3.80 12.04 17.67
C ALA A 132 -4.70 12.93 16.80
N PHE A 133 -5.64 12.34 16.03
CA PHE A 133 -6.42 13.07 15.03
C PHE A 133 -7.92 12.90 15.23
N ALA A 134 -8.68 13.99 15.12
CA ALA A 134 -10.14 13.96 15.15
C ALA A 134 -10.74 13.12 14.01
N ALA A 135 -10.09 13.10 12.83
CA ALA A 135 -10.49 12.32 11.66
C ALA A 135 -9.95 10.88 11.66
N GLY A 136 -9.30 10.44 12.73
CA GLY A 136 -8.86 9.06 13.01
C GLY A 136 -8.42 8.25 11.79
N ASP A 137 -9.29 7.41 11.29
CA ASP A 137 -9.00 6.47 10.19
C ASP A 137 -8.74 7.15 8.83
N ILE A 138 -9.35 8.30 8.56
CA ILE A 138 -9.11 9.06 7.32
C ILE A 138 -7.69 9.60 7.33
N GLN A 139 -7.25 10.21 8.44
CA GLN A 139 -5.89 10.72 8.58
C GLN A 139 -4.86 9.58 8.51
N ARG A 140 -5.16 8.43 9.11
CA ARG A 140 -4.31 7.24 9.00
C ARG A 140 -4.12 6.83 7.53
N GLY A 141 -5.19 6.76 6.75
CA GLY A 141 -5.11 6.46 5.32
C GLY A 141 -4.24 7.46 4.55
N GLN A 142 -4.38 8.76 4.84
CA GLN A 142 -3.53 9.81 4.27
C GLN A 142 -2.07 9.65 4.66
N ASN A 143 -1.78 9.36 5.93
CA ASN A 143 -0.42 9.13 6.41
C ASN A 143 0.21 7.90 5.77
N GLN A 144 -0.55 6.81 5.59
CA GLN A 144 -0.09 5.63 4.85
C GLN A 144 0.32 5.98 3.42
N MET A 145 -0.49 6.76 2.71
CA MET A 145 -0.16 7.20 1.34
C MET A 145 1.10 8.07 1.30
N LYS A 146 1.27 9.01 2.24
CA LYS A 146 2.48 9.83 2.35
C LYS A 146 3.74 8.98 2.52
N VAL A 147 3.67 7.97 3.38
CA VAL A 147 4.80 7.05 3.59
C VAL A 147 5.11 6.23 2.34
N ILE A 148 4.10 5.66 1.67
CA ILE A 148 4.30 4.91 0.42
C ILE A 148 4.90 5.78 -0.69
N ILE A 149 4.42 7.03 -0.83
CA ILE A 149 5.01 8.00 -1.79
C ILE A 149 6.48 8.27 -1.44
N ALA A 150 6.80 8.48 -0.16
CA ALA A 150 8.17 8.70 0.29
C ALA A 150 9.07 7.47 0.03
N MET A 151 8.55 6.25 0.25
CA MET A 151 9.25 5.01 -0.10
C MET A 151 9.54 4.91 -1.60
N ILE A 152 8.56 5.18 -2.46
CA ILE A 152 8.74 5.14 -3.92
C ILE A 152 9.77 6.18 -4.36
N ASN A 153 9.71 7.39 -3.83
CA ASN A 153 10.69 8.44 -4.11
C ASN A 153 12.11 8.02 -3.69
N LYS A 154 12.25 7.41 -2.51
CA LYS A 154 13.54 6.92 -2.02
C LYS A 154 14.06 5.76 -2.88
N LEU A 155 13.23 4.78 -3.20
CA LEU A 155 13.58 3.65 -4.09
C LEU A 155 14.02 4.13 -5.47
N SER A 156 13.44 5.23 -5.97
CA SER A 156 13.79 5.83 -7.26
C SER A 156 15.01 6.76 -7.19
N SER A 157 15.58 6.98 -6.02
CA SER A 157 16.75 7.83 -5.83
C SER A 157 18.03 7.16 -6.35
N LYS A 158 18.99 7.98 -6.82
CA LYS A 158 20.27 7.46 -7.33
C LYS A 158 21.02 6.62 -6.30
N ASP A 159 21.02 7.03 -5.05
CA ASP A 159 21.77 6.35 -3.98
C ASP A 159 21.27 4.91 -3.79
N VAL A 160 19.94 4.72 -3.76
CA VAL A 160 19.35 3.39 -3.64
C VAL A 160 19.53 2.59 -4.94
N LEU A 161 19.33 3.22 -6.10
CA LEU A 161 19.47 2.54 -7.40
C LEU A 161 20.90 2.08 -7.69
N TYR A 162 21.93 2.84 -7.31
CA TYR A 162 23.34 2.41 -7.43
C TYR A 162 23.68 1.27 -6.48
N ASN A 163 23.01 1.18 -5.33
CA ASN A 163 23.23 0.17 -4.30
C ASN A 163 22.11 -0.89 -4.25
N TYR A 164 21.26 -0.99 -5.31
CA TYR A 164 20.05 -1.80 -5.28
C TYR A 164 20.29 -3.27 -4.90
N SER A 165 21.40 -3.86 -5.33
CA SER A 165 21.73 -5.26 -4.99
C SER A 165 21.94 -5.42 -3.48
N ASN A 166 22.70 -4.52 -2.85
CA ASN A 166 22.92 -4.56 -1.40
C ASN A 166 21.61 -4.32 -0.63
N VAL A 167 20.75 -3.43 -1.14
CA VAL A 167 19.43 -3.19 -0.54
C VAL A 167 18.57 -4.45 -0.66
N LEU A 168 18.48 -5.07 -1.84
CA LEU A 168 17.72 -6.31 -2.05
C LEU A 168 18.23 -7.46 -1.19
N ASP A 169 19.56 -7.63 -1.10
CA ASP A 169 20.17 -8.66 -0.25
C ASP A 169 19.86 -8.42 1.24
N GLY A 170 19.87 -7.15 1.68
CA GLY A 170 19.56 -6.76 3.06
C GLY A 170 18.10 -6.98 3.45
N ILE A 171 17.19 -6.98 2.47
CA ILE A 171 15.75 -7.17 2.69
C ILE A 171 15.23 -8.52 2.18
N ALA A 172 16.14 -9.45 1.86
CA ALA A 172 15.75 -10.78 1.38
C ALA A 172 14.88 -11.50 2.44
N GLY A 173 13.71 -11.98 2.01
CA GLY A 173 12.74 -12.66 2.89
C GLY A 173 11.83 -11.74 3.72
N THR A 174 12.02 -10.41 3.65
CA THR A 174 11.15 -9.46 4.37
C THR A 174 9.89 -9.07 3.59
N PHE A 175 9.86 -9.38 2.30
CA PHE A 175 8.72 -9.16 1.42
C PHE A 175 8.53 -10.32 0.44
N GLN A 176 7.35 -10.40 -0.17
CA GLN A 176 7.04 -11.34 -1.26
C GLN A 176 6.59 -10.57 -2.49
N THR A 177 7.04 -11.05 -3.65
CA THR A 177 6.63 -10.56 -4.96
C THR A 177 6.67 -11.71 -5.97
N ASP A 178 5.88 -11.61 -7.03
CA ASP A 178 5.96 -12.46 -8.22
C ASP A 178 6.76 -11.83 -9.36
N MET A 179 7.32 -10.64 -9.13
CA MET A 179 8.22 -9.99 -10.10
C MET A 179 9.55 -10.74 -10.14
N ALA A 180 9.95 -11.19 -11.32
CA ALA A 180 11.23 -11.84 -11.50
C ALA A 180 12.42 -10.87 -11.26
N SER A 181 13.53 -11.38 -10.77
CA SER A 181 14.73 -10.57 -10.52
C SER A 181 15.21 -9.83 -11.76
N ASP A 182 15.08 -10.43 -12.95
CA ASP A 182 15.46 -9.81 -14.23
C ASP A 182 14.54 -8.61 -14.58
N ASP A 183 13.26 -8.68 -14.23
CA ASP A 183 12.33 -7.56 -14.41
C ASP A 183 12.68 -6.40 -13.49
N ILE A 184 12.99 -6.70 -12.22
CA ILE A 184 13.46 -5.70 -11.25
C ILE A 184 14.75 -5.04 -11.76
N TYR A 185 15.73 -5.85 -12.18
CA TYR A 185 16.99 -5.34 -12.75
C TYR A 185 16.75 -4.42 -13.95
N THR A 186 15.84 -4.81 -14.85
CA THR A 186 15.51 -4.04 -16.04
C THR A 186 14.89 -2.69 -15.67
N LEU A 187 13.99 -2.66 -14.69
CA LEU A 187 13.39 -1.41 -14.18
C LEU A 187 14.43 -0.49 -13.54
N VAL A 188 15.30 -1.04 -12.70
CA VAL A 188 16.41 -0.30 -12.05
C VAL A 188 17.34 0.29 -13.10
N LYS A 189 17.80 -0.52 -14.06
CA LYS A 189 18.70 -0.08 -15.14
C LYS A 189 18.06 1.04 -15.97
N LYS A 190 16.78 0.87 -16.34
CA LYS A 190 16.04 1.90 -17.07
C LYS A 190 15.96 3.20 -16.28
N GLN A 191 15.66 3.13 -14.99
CA GLN A 191 15.56 4.32 -14.14
C GLN A 191 16.92 5.02 -13.96
N LEU A 192 18.02 4.27 -13.85
CA LEU A 192 19.37 4.83 -13.76
C LEU A 192 19.76 5.59 -15.05
N VAL A 193 19.38 5.06 -16.22
CA VAL A 193 19.65 5.71 -17.52
C VAL A 193 18.78 6.95 -17.69
N ASP A 194 17.50 6.83 -17.47
CA ASP A 194 16.53 7.91 -17.68
C ASP A 194 16.70 9.05 -16.68
N ASN A 195 17.05 8.71 -15.43
CA ASN A 195 17.26 9.64 -14.30
C ASN A 195 16.15 10.69 -14.11
N THR A 196 14.96 10.41 -14.58
CA THR A 196 13.79 11.28 -14.46
C THR A 196 12.97 10.87 -13.26
N LYS A 197 12.57 11.82 -12.43
CA LYS A 197 11.69 11.56 -11.29
C LYS A 197 10.29 11.18 -11.78
N TYR A 198 9.65 10.26 -11.06
CA TYR A 198 8.24 9.98 -11.25
C TYR A 198 7.36 11.10 -10.69
N THR A 199 6.32 11.44 -11.42
CA THR A 199 5.16 12.14 -10.87
C THR A 199 4.28 11.10 -10.19
N ILE A 200 3.92 11.31 -8.93
CA ILE A 200 3.15 10.35 -8.15
C ILE A 200 1.86 11.03 -7.70
N ASP A 201 0.75 10.58 -8.24
CA ASP A 201 -0.58 10.98 -7.81
C ASP A 201 -1.21 9.89 -6.96
N SER A 202 -2.08 10.29 -6.04
CA SER A 202 -2.75 9.34 -5.16
C SER A 202 -4.22 9.69 -4.96
N TYR A 203 -5.04 8.64 -4.90
CA TYR A 203 -6.46 8.75 -4.62
C TYR A 203 -6.88 7.65 -3.65
N SER A 204 -7.73 7.99 -2.69
CA SER A 204 -8.31 7.02 -1.74
C SER A 204 -9.80 6.96 -1.95
N VAL A 205 -10.33 5.80 -2.30
CA VAL A 205 -11.77 5.59 -2.35
C VAL A 205 -12.34 5.51 -0.94
N THR A 206 -13.58 5.96 -0.76
CA THR A 206 -14.29 5.96 0.52
C THR A 206 -15.61 5.20 0.43
N GLY A 207 -16.34 5.16 1.54
CA GLY A 207 -17.65 4.52 1.59
C GLY A 207 -18.38 4.86 2.88
N THR A 208 -19.53 4.23 3.08
CA THR A 208 -20.36 4.42 4.28
C THR A 208 -20.25 3.22 5.20
N GLY A 209 -20.20 3.49 6.51
CA GLY A 209 -20.19 2.45 7.54
C GLY A 209 -21.52 1.68 7.60
N ASP A 210 -21.44 0.36 7.74
CA ASP A 210 -22.59 -0.52 7.89
C ASP A 210 -22.24 -1.71 8.79
N SER A 211 -23.23 -2.53 9.16
CA SER A 211 -23.06 -3.73 9.98
C SER A 211 -23.70 -4.93 9.27
N CYS A 212 -22.86 -5.77 8.66
CA CYS A 212 -23.28 -6.90 7.85
C CYS A 212 -22.63 -8.22 8.30
N THR A 213 -23.27 -9.34 7.99
CA THR A 213 -22.59 -10.64 7.96
C THR A 213 -21.68 -10.69 6.74
N THR A 214 -20.59 -11.44 6.82
CA THR A 214 -19.62 -11.58 5.74
C THR A 214 -19.38 -13.06 5.43
N TYR A 215 -18.76 -13.35 4.30
CA TYR A 215 -18.36 -14.72 3.97
C TYR A 215 -17.53 -15.36 5.11
N SER A 216 -16.58 -14.63 5.66
CA SER A 216 -15.72 -15.11 6.77
C SER A 216 -16.42 -15.09 8.13
N THR A 217 -17.50 -14.34 8.31
CA THR A 217 -18.27 -14.26 9.57
C THR A 217 -19.78 -14.38 9.33
N PRO A 218 -20.26 -15.55 8.86
CA PRO A 218 -21.66 -15.70 8.41
C PRO A 218 -22.70 -15.66 9.52
N LYS A 219 -22.27 -15.83 10.76
CA LYS A 219 -23.18 -15.90 11.93
C LYS A 219 -23.21 -14.61 12.76
N THR A 220 -22.29 -13.67 12.52
CA THR A 220 -22.15 -12.45 13.32
C THR A 220 -22.01 -11.25 12.39
N LYS A 221 -22.80 -10.21 12.67
CA LYS A 221 -22.60 -8.92 12.00
C LYS A 221 -21.31 -8.26 12.47
N VAL A 222 -20.54 -7.77 11.54
CA VAL A 222 -19.31 -7.02 11.79
C VAL A 222 -19.41 -5.68 11.06
N TRP A 223 -18.69 -4.69 11.55
CA TRP A 223 -18.59 -3.41 10.86
C TRP A 223 -17.93 -3.61 9.49
N VAL A 224 -18.53 -3.03 8.46
CA VAL A 224 -18.04 -3.04 7.08
C VAL A 224 -18.13 -1.64 6.50
N MET A 225 -17.42 -1.38 5.42
CA MET A 225 -17.56 -0.17 4.64
C MET A 225 -18.22 -0.50 3.30
N GLN A 226 -19.44 -0.03 3.09
CA GLN A 226 -20.12 -0.11 1.79
C GLN A 226 -19.40 0.82 0.80
N PRO A 227 -18.93 0.30 -0.34
CA PRO A 227 -18.21 1.10 -1.33
C PRO A 227 -19.03 2.28 -1.86
N ASN A 228 -18.41 3.45 -1.96
CA ASN A 228 -18.94 4.53 -2.79
C ASN A 228 -18.58 4.22 -4.26
N MET A 229 -19.56 3.76 -5.03
CA MET A 229 -19.31 3.32 -6.41
C MET A 229 -18.96 4.47 -7.36
N ASP A 230 -19.40 5.70 -7.08
CA ASP A 230 -19.00 6.87 -7.89
C ASP A 230 -17.50 7.15 -7.73
N GLU A 231 -16.95 7.00 -6.52
CA GLU A 231 -15.51 7.11 -6.29
C GLU A 231 -14.72 5.94 -6.89
N VAL A 232 -15.29 4.74 -6.90
CA VAL A 232 -14.69 3.58 -7.59
C VAL A 232 -14.63 3.83 -9.09
N GLU A 233 -15.69 4.35 -9.71
CA GLU A 233 -15.69 4.71 -11.13
C GLU A 233 -14.70 5.86 -11.43
N HIS A 234 -14.60 6.86 -10.55
CA HIS A 234 -13.58 7.89 -10.68
C HIS A 234 -12.16 7.29 -10.63
N ALA A 235 -11.89 6.38 -9.68
CA ALA A 235 -10.61 5.68 -9.58
C ALA A 235 -10.30 4.86 -10.85
N LYS A 236 -11.30 4.18 -11.45
CA LYS A 236 -11.14 3.50 -12.76
C LYS A 236 -10.74 4.49 -13.85
N GLY A 237 -11.33 5.68 -13.86
CA GLY A 237 -10.96 6.76 -14.78
C GLY A 237 -9.50 7.16 -14.65
N LEU A 238 -9.01 7.36 -13.41
CA LEU A 238 -7.60 7.68 -13.13
C LEU A 238 -6.65 6.56 -13.58
N ILE A 239 -7.00 5.30 -13.28
CA ILE A 239 -6.24 4.12 -13.73
C ILE A 239 -6.12 4.10 -15.26
N ASN A 240 -7.24 4.23 -15.97
CA ASN A 240 -7.29 4.18 -17.42
C ASN A 240 -6.55 5.37 -18.06
N SER A 241 -6.56 6.54 -17.43
CA SER A 241 -5.80 7.70 -17.89
C SER A 241 -4.31 7.37 -17.96
N VAL A 242 -3.73 6.85 -16.89
CA VAL A 242 -2.29 6.49 -16.85
C VAL A 242 -1.95 5.33 -17.77
N LEU A 243 -2.86 4.36 -17.93
CA LEU A 243 -2.65 3.24 -18.86
C LEU A 243 -2.66 3.67 -20.33
N SER A 244 -3.34 4.78 -20.68
CA SER A 244 -3.50 5.29 -22.04
C SER A 244 -2.46 6.35 -22.43
N GLU A 245 -1.64 6.84 -21.51
CA GLU A 245 -0.49 7.72 -21.79
C GLU A 245 0.61 6.99 -22.59
#